data_673e74d92d6f6efb3161789ac276a297
#
_entry.id   673e74d92d6f6efb3161789ac276a297
#
_cell.length_a   1.000
_cell.length_b   1.000
_cell.length_c   1.000
_cell.angle_alpha   90.00
_cell.angle_beta   90.00
_cell.angle_gamma   90.00
#
_symmetry.space_group_name_H-M   'P 1'
#
loop_
_entity.id
_entity.type
_entity.pdbx_description
1 polymer ?
#
loop_
_entity_poly.entity_id
_entity_poly.type
_entity_poly.pdbx_seq_one_letter_code
_entity_poly.pdbx_strand_id
1 'polypeptide(L)'
;MRLRNFVMSTTLVSFGFISANASAWLLEDELKHRMETRLTNSGTGTTTVPPLPAAPSALVRNDRILNEAYYDTYRILSGDNACSQFFGGSPKATVVLSSLMGSVQKEYLEGSVGMRMSGEITTVNDAPTQTKYRLFKNVAINAKGPFYRKRSSSTEMTIPRLGSYEPNTKAIRAFILLHELGHLMKGDDGNWLLPDDGKSEALSRDNSAKIENVCGDQIKNLSRSN
;
A
#
# COMPACT_ATOMS: atom_id res chain seq x y z
N MET A 1 62.88 40.15 -9.66
CA MET A 1 61.44 39.86 -9.43
C MET A 1 60.97 38.94 -10.56
N ARG A 2 60.85 37.61 -10.30
CA ARG A 2 60.47 36.59 -11.31
C ARG A 2 59.08 36.08 -10.98
N LEU A 3 58.11 36.37 -11.85
CA LEU A 3 56.77 35.79 -11.78
C LEU A 3 56.84 34.31 -12.27
N ARG A 4 56.38 33.42 -11.44
CA ARG A 4 56.16 31.98 -11.80
C ARG A 4 54.70 31.84 -12.23
N ASN A 5 54.48 31.51 -13.49
CA ASN A 5 53.19 31.09 -14.01
C ASN A 5 52.85 29.71 -13.48
N PHE A 6 51.68 29.60 -12.79
CA PHE A 6 51.08 28.33 -12.36
C PHE A 6 50.08 27.90 -13.39
N VAL A 7 50.37 26.82 -14.13
CA VAL A 7 49.43 26.20 -15.03
C VAL A 7 48.56 25.23 -14.23
N MET A 8 47.30 25.54 -14.07
CA MET A 8 46.30 24.65 -13.49
C MET A 8 45.82 23.67 -14.59
N SER A 9 46.15 22.40 -14.44
CA SER A 9 45.65 21.30 -15.27
C SER A 9 44.29 20.88 -14.70
N THR A 10 43.21 21.17 -15.42
CA THR A 10 41.85 20.68 -15.08
C THR A 10 41.66 19.31 -15.68
N THR A 11 41.68 18.29 -14.81
CA THR A 11 41.30 16.94 -15.18
C THR A 11 39.76 16.81 -15.16
N LEU A 12 39.16 16.72 -16.33
CA LEU A 12 37.74 16.38 -16.50
C LEU A 12 37.53 14.92 -16.09
N VAL A 13 36.93 14.69 -14.94
CA VAL A 13 36.44 13.35 -14.57
C VAL A 13 35.03 13.20 -15.17
N SER A 14 34.95 12.44 -16.25
CA SER A 14 33.68 12.03 -16.85
C SER A 14 33.01 11.01 -15.93
N PHE A 15 32.06 11.45 -15.11
CA PHE A 15 31.14 10.54 -14.42
C PHE A 15 30.16 9.97 -15.45
N GLY A 16 30.37 8.70 -15.79
CA GLY A 16 29.40 7.93 -16.53
C GLY A 16 28.11 7.81 -15.72
N PHE A 17 27.05 8.42 -16.17
CA PHE A 17 25.69 8.16 -15.70
C PHE A 17 25.30 6.75 -16.12
N ILE A 18 25.59 5.75 -15.26
CA ILE A 18 25.00 4.42 -15.38
C ILE A 18 23.53 4.59 -15.03
N SER A 19 22.67 4.40 -16.02
CA SER A 19 21.23 4.63 -15.94
C SER A 19 20.61 3.73 -14.86
N ALA A 20 20.16 4.32 -13.76
CA ALA A 20 19.38 3.67 -12.71
C ALA A 20 18.05 3.06 -13.21
N ASN A 21 17.69 3.30 -14.46
CA ASN A 21 16.46 2.85 -15.06
C ASN A 21 16.41 1.34 -15.38
N ALA A 22 17.54 0.70 -15.68
CA ALA A 22 17.57 -0.72 -16.04
C ALA A 22 17.24 -1.65 -14.84
N SER A 23 17.63 -1.26 -13.64
CA SER A 23 17.40 -2.07 -12.43
C SER A 23 15.94 -2.05 -11.96
N ALA A 24 15.21 -0.96 -12.22
CA ALA A 24 13.81 -0.84 -11.86
C ALA A 24 12.91 -1.74 -12.72
N TRP A 25 13.17 -1.80 -14.03
CA TRP A 25 12.43 -2.66 -14.96
C TRP A 25 12.66 -4.16 -14.68
N LEU A 26 13.86 -4.56 -14.31
CA LEU A 26 14.19 -5.95 -13.97
C LEU A 26 13.47 -6.41 -12.70
N LEU A 27 13.31 -5.53 -11.70
CA LEU A 27 12.57 -5.84 -10.47
C LEU A 27 11.06 -5.95 -10.71
N GLU A 28 10.52 -5.11 -11.59
CA GLU A 28 9.11 -5.13 -11.95
C GLU A 28 8.76 -6.40 -12.73
N ASP A 29 9.60 -6.82 -13.66
CA ASP A 29 9.45 -8.07 -14.42
C ASP A 29 9.61 -9.31 -13.52
N GLU A 30 10.57 -9.33 -12.60
CA GLU A 30 10.76 -10.44 -11.66
C GLU A 30 9.58 -10.57 -10.69
N LEU A 31 9.04 -9.44 -10.21
CA LEU A 31 7.87 -9.42 -9.34
C LEU A 31 6.63 -9.94 -10.08
N LYS A 32 6.44 -9.47 -11.31
CA LYS A 32 5.37 -9.88 -12.20
C LYS A 32 5.46 -11.37 -12.54
N HIS A 33 6.63 -11.85 -12.91
CA HIS A 33 6.88 -13.25 -13.22
C HIS A 33 6.67 -14.17 -12.00
N ARG A 34 7.11 -13.75 -10.80
CA ARG A 34 6.86 -14.48 -9.55
C ARG A 34 5.37 -14.56 -9.21
N MET A 35 4.62 -13.52 -9.51
CA MET A 35 3.17 -13.49 -9.29
C MET A 35 2.44 -14.37 -10.31
N GLU A 36 2.83 -14.32 -11.57
CA GLU A 36 2.27 -15.18 -12.64
C GLU A 36 2.56 -16.66 -12.38
N THR A 37 3.78 -17.00 -11.97
CA THR A 37 4.17 -18.40 -11.66
C THR A 37 3.42 -18.96 -10.45
N ARG A 38 3.06 -18.12 -9.46
CA ARG A 38 2.23 -18.53 -8.32
C ARG A 38 0.77 -18.76 -8.69
N LEU A 39 0.25 -18.03 -9.68
CA LEU A 39 -1.12 -18.17 -10.18
C LEU A 39 -1.30 -19.44 -11.01
N THR A 40 -0.28 -19.89 -11.75
CA THR A 40 -0.33 -21.10 -12.59
C THR A 40 -0.24 -22.41 -11.80
N ASN A 41 0.31 -22.37 -10.58
CA ASN A 41 0.47 -23.55 -9.72
C ASN A 41 -0.69 -23.81 -8.74
N SER A 42 -1.74 -22.99 -8.72
CA SER A 42 -2.96 -23.22 -7.94
C SER A 42 -4.03 -23.85 -8.82
N GLY A 43 -4.12 -25.18 -8.75
CA GLY A 43 -5.11 -26.15 -9.23
C GLY A 43 -6.34 -25.68 -10.00
N THR A 44 -6.48 -26.20 -11.17
CA THR A 44 -7.69 -26.46 -12.02
C THR A 44 -9.05 -25.89 -11.57
N GLY A 45 -9.13 -24.58 -11.47
CA GLY A 45 -10.38 -23.84 -11.54
C GLY A 45 -10.12 -22.67 -12.46
N THR A 46 -10.79 -22.62 -13.61
CA THR A 46 -10.68 -21.53 -14.59
C THR A 46 -11.30 -20.26 -14.02
N THR A 47 -10.69 -19.70 -13.00
CA THR A 47 -11.00 -18.36 -12.55
C THR A 47 -10.09 -17.44 -13.36
N THR A 48 -10.65 -16.79 -14.37
CA THR A 48 -9.96 -15.69 -15.07
C THR A 48 -9.61 -14.62 -14.04
N VAL A 49 -8.37 -14.66 -13.55
CA VAL A 49 -7.84 -13.59 -12.69
C VAL A 49 -7.80 -12.32 -13.55
N PRO A 50 -8.46 -11.23 -13.13
CA PRO A 50 -8.38 -9.98 -13.86
C PRO A 50 -6.92 -9.59 -14.06
N PRO A 51 -6.55 -8.98 -15.20
CA PRO A 51 -5.19 -8.50 -15.39
C PRO A 51 -4.84 -7.53 -14.25
N LEU A 52 -3.65 -7.70 -13.67
CA LEU A 52 -3.12 -6.78 -12.66
C LEU A 52 -3.11 -5.36 -13.24
N PRO A 53 -3.66 -4.37 -12.52
CA PRO A 53 -3.60 -3.00 -12.99
C PRO A 53 -2.13 -2.58 -13.11
N ALA A 54 -1.87 -1.69 -14.05
CA ALA A 54 -0.61 -0.95 -14.05
C ALA A 54 -0.42 -0.34 -12.66
N ALA A 55 0.68 -0.66 -12.00
CA ALA A 55 0.97 -0.10 -10.70
C ALA A 55 1.00 1.43 -10.78
N PRO A 56 0.46 2.15 -9.78
CA PRO A 56 0.55 3.60 -9.75
C PRO A 56 2.02 4.02 -9.87
N SER A 57 2.38 4.69 -10.96
CA SER A 57 3.77 4.90 -11.39
C SER A 57 4.67 5.63 -10.39
N ALA A 58 4.10 6.30 -9.40
CA ALA A 58 4.85 7.08 -8.41
C ALA A 58 5.37 6.27 -7.22
N LEU A 59 4.70 5.17 -6.85
CA LEU A 59 4.98 4.43 -5.60
C LEU A 59 5.94 3.27 -5.76
N VAL A 60 5.88 2.65 -6.90
CA VAL A 60 6.45 1.35 -7.17
C VAL A 60 7.97 1.38 -7.25
N ARG A 61 8.57 2.54 -7.53
CA ARG A 61 9.97 2.61 -7.91
C ARG A 61 10.97 2.28 -6.81
N ASN A 62 10.61 2.41 -5.53
CA ASN A 62 11.59 2.28 -4.44
C ASN A 62 11.14 1.50 -3.20
N ASP A 63 9.92 0.93 -3.16
CA ASP A 63 9.45 0.20 -1.97
C ASP A 63 8.78 -1.14 -2.32
N ARG A 64 9.61 -2.19 -2.35
CA ARG A 64 9.15 -3.56 -2.64
C ARG A 64 8.07 -4.03 -1.67
N ILE A 65 8.17 -3.67 -0.38
CA ILE A 65 7.21 -4.08 0.65
C ILE A 65 5.84 -3.46 0.39
N LEU A 66 5.82 -2.17 0.05
CA LEU A 66 4.59 -1.46 -0.26
C LEU A 66 3.95 -1.99 -1.55
N ASN A 67 4.75 -2.31 -2.55
CA ASN A 67 4.28 -2.92 -3.79
C ASN A 67 3.65 -4.30 -3.55
N GLU A 68 4.32 -5.18 -2.81
CA GLU A 68 3.78 -6.49 -2.45
C GLU A 68 2.44 -6.34 -1.70
N ALA A 69 2.35 -5.39 -0.75
CA ALA A 69 1.13 -5.11 -0.01
C ALA A 69 -0.01 -4.61 -0.91
N TYR A 70 0.30 -3.72 -1.87
CA TYR A 70 -0.66 -3.25 -2.85
C TYR A 70 -1.24 -4.42 -3.66
N TYR A 71 -0.38 -5.26 -4.24
CA TYR A 71 -0.82 -6.39 -5.05
C TYR A 71 -1.57 -7.45 -4.24
N ASP A 72 -1.16 -7.72 -3.01
CA ASP A 72 -1.87 -8.64 -2.12
C ASP A 72 -3.27 -8.10 -1.80
N THR A 73 -3.40 -6.80 -1.50
CA THR A 73 -4.69 -6.14 -1.23
C THR A 73 -5.55 -6.06 -2.49
N TYR A 74 -4.95 -5.70 -3.64
CA TYR A 74 -5.64 -5.69 -4.92
C TYR A 74 -6.24 -7.06 -5.25
N ARG A 75 -5.50 -8.14 -5.03
CA ARG A 75 -5.96 -9.51 -5.27
C ARG A 75 -7.15 -9.88 -4.38
N ILE A 76 -7.15 -9.48 -3.12
CA ILE A 76 -8.31 -9.63 -2.22
C ILE A 76 -9.53 -8.92 -2.82
N LEU A 77 -9.37 -7.66 -3.22
CA LEU A 77 -10.46 -6.82 -3.70
C LEU A 77 -10.94 -7.19 -5.12
N SER A 78 -10.11 -7.85 -5.92
CA SER A 78 -10.46 -8.31 -7.27
C SER A 78 -11.26 -9.59 -7.27
N GLY A 79 -11.20 -10.37 -6.19
CA GLY A 79 -11.94 -11.62 -6.07
C GLY A 79 -13.42 -11.40 -5.72
N ASP A 80 -14.28 -12.36 -6.05
CA ASP A 80 -15.66 -12.39 -5.57
C ASP A 80 -15.68 -12.99 -4.16
N ASN A 81 -15.71 -12.13 -3.16
CA ASN A 81 -15.65 -12.51 -1.74
C ASN A 81 -16.30 -11.43 -0.85
N ALA A 82 -16.54 -11.76 0.42
CA ALA A 82 -17.19 -10.85 1.36
C ALA A 82 -16.43 -9.52 1.52
N CYS A 83 -15.09 -9.55 1.47
CA CYS A 83 -14.28 -8.35 1.58
C CYS A 83 -14.49 -7.40 0.38
N SER A 84 -14.40 -7.91 -0.86
CA SER A 84 -14.65 -7.07 -2.04
C SER A 84 -16.07 -6.53 -2.09
N GLN A 85 -17.06 -7.34 -1.70
CA GLN A 85 -18.46 -6.93 -1.63
C GLN A 85 -18.68 -5.81 -0.61
N PHE A 86 -18.04 -5.88 0.55
CA PHE A 86 -18.07 -4.81 1.56
C PHE A 86 -17.63 -3.46 0.99
N PHE A 87 -16.65 -3.46 0.09
CA PHE A 87 -16.17 -2.26 -0.61
C PHE A 87 -16.93 -1.94 -1.90
N GLY A 88 -18.13 -2.49 -2.11
CA GLY A 88 -18.99 -2.22 -3.25
C GLY A 88 -18.58 -2.94 -4.55
N GLY A 89 -17.81 -4.02 -4.44
CA GLY A 89 -17.36 -4.86 -5.53
C GLY A 89 -16.02 -4.45 -6.15
N SER A 90 -15.44 -5.38 -6.89
CA SER A 90 -14.07 -5.27 -7.42
C SER A 90 -13.78 -3.96 -8.19
N PRO A 91 -14.58 -3.52 -9.18
CA PRO A 91 -14.22 -2.35 -9.96
C PRO A 91 -14.11 -1.08 -9.11
N LYS A 92 -15.02 -0.91 -8.14
CA LYS A 92 -15.04 0.26 -7.24
C LYS A 92 -13.87 0.22 -6.27
N ALA A 93 -13.71 -0.90 -5.57
CA ALA A 93 -12.68 -1.07 -4.55
C ALA A 93 -11.27 -0.89 -5.11
N THR A 94 -10.98 -1.47 -6.27
CA THR A 94 -9.64 -1.43 -6.86
C THR A 94 -9.25 -0.06 -7.41
N VAL A 95 -10.19 0.73 -7.94
CA VAL A 95 -9.90 2.09 -8.40
C VAL A 95 -9.58 3.00 -7.22
N VAL A 96 -10.31 2.86 -6.09
CA VAL A 96 -10.03 3.66 -4.89
C VAL A 96 -8.72 3.24 -4.24
N LEU A 97 -8.42 1.94 -4.18
CA LEU A 97 -7.10 1.45 -3.72
C LEU A 97 -5.97 2.04 -4.57
N SER A 98 -6.08 2.04 -5.89
CA SER A 98 -5.07 2.60 -6.79
C SER A 98 -4.87 4.10 -6.55
N SER A 99 -5.96 4.83 -6.32
CA SER A 99 -5.91 6.26 -6.01
C SER A 99 -5.28 6.54 -4.65
N LEU A 100 -5.61 5.76 -3.62
CA LEU A 100 -4.97 5.82 -2.31
C LEU A 100 -3.46 5.62 -2.44
N MET A 101 -3.07 4.55 -3.13
CA MET A 101 -1.65 4.21 -3.31
C MET A 101 -0.89 5.26 -4.11
N GLY A 102 -1.53 5.96 -5.06
CA GLY A 102 -0.94 7.07 -5.82
C GLY A 102 -0.55 8.27 -4.95
N SER A 103 -1.14 8.43 -3.78
CA SER A 103 -0.89 9.55 -2.84
C SER A 103 -0.04 9.16 -1.62
N VAL A 104 0.23 7.87 -1.39
CA VAL A 104 1.00 7.43 -0.22
C VAL A 104 2.45 7.89 -0.27
N GLN A 105 2.91 8.47 0.83
CA GLN A 105 4.31 8.81 1.07
C GLN A 105 4.82 8.02 2.28
N LYS A 106 6.09 7.61 2.24
CA LYS A 106 6.73 6.92 3.36
C LYS A 106 7.34 7.96 4.27
N GLU A 107 6.81 8.07 5.48
CA GLU A 107 7.22 9.06 6.47
C GLU A 107 7.53 8.41 7.81
N TYR A 108 8.24 9.16 8.64
CA TYR A 108 8.41 8.82 10.04
C TYR A 108 7.24 9.38 10.85
N LEU A 109 6.38 8.50 11.36
CA LEU A 109 5.30 8.87 12.26
C LEU A 109 5.62 8.36 13.67
N GLU A 110 5.25 9.12 14.68
CA GLU A 110 5.38 8.70 16.07
C GLU A 110 4.32 7.65 16.43
N GLY A 111 4.68 6.79 17.38
CA GLY A 111 3.79 5.75 17.89
C GLY A 111 3.65 4.53 17.00
N SER A 112 2.61 3.73 17.27
CA SER A 112 2.30 2.48 16.59
C SER A 112 1.37 2.63 15.39
N VAL A 113 1.15 3.84 14.91
CA VAL A 113 0.27 4.13 13.77
C VAL A 113 0.80 3.44 12.52
N GLY A 114 -0.06 2.74 11.79
CA GLY A 114 0.29 2.09 10.53
C GLY A 114 0.36 3.06 9.37
N MET A 115 -0.71 3.85 9.22
CA MET A 115 -0.86 4.90 8.21
C MET A 115 -1.58 6.10 8.83
N ARG A 116 -1.42 7.28 8.25
CA ARG A 116 -2.14 8.49 8.62
C ARG A 116 -2.62 9.21 7.38
N MET A 117 -3.89 9.52 7.35
CA MET A 117 -4.49 10.39 6.35
C MET A 117 -4.85 11.74 6.99
N SER A 118 -4.52 12.85 6.34
CA SER A 118 -4.75 14.18 6.92
C SER A 118 -4.81 15.28 5.85
N GLY A 119 -5.20 16.47 6.29
CA GLY A 119 -5.26 17.66 5.44
C GLY A 119 -6.58 17.81 4.72
N GLU A 120 -6.56 18.57 3.64
CA GLU A 120 -7.72 18.86 2.80
C GLU A 120 -8.29 17.57 2.18
N ILE A 121 -9.61 17.49 2.13
CA ILE A 121 -10.33 16.35 1.55
C ILE A 121 -10.89 16.74 0.20
N THR A 122 -10.50 15.99 -0.83
CA THR A 122 -11.04 16.12 -2.18
C THR A 122 -12.02 14.98 -2.46
N THR A 123 -13.21 15.30 -2.97
CA THR A 123 -14.15 14.30 -3.46
C THR A 123 -13.84 14.00 -4.92
N VAL A 124 -13.66 12.72 -5.24
CA VAL A 124 -13.43 12.22 -6.59
C VAL A 124 -14.68 11.49 -7.08
N ASN A 125 -15.04 11.74 -8.34
CA ASN A 125 -16.08 10.99 -9.02
C ASN A 125 -15.41 10.24 -10.18
N ASP A 126 -15.27 8.94 -10.03
CA ASP A 126 -14.73 8.07 -11.07
C ASP A 126 -15.86 7.66 -12.02
N ALA A 127 -15.89 8.27 -13.20
CA ALA A 127 -16.95 8.06 -14.17
C ALA A 127 -17.03 6.61 -14.69
N PRO A 128 -15.91 5.92 -14.99
CA PRO A 128 -15.95 4.55 -15.47
C PRO A 128 -16.60 3.55 -14.51
N THR A 129 -16.31 3.67 -13.22
CA THR A 129 -16.88 2.77 -12.20
C THR A 129 -18.10 3.36 -11.49
N GLN A 130 -18.47 4.60 -11.80
CA GLN A 130 -19.49 5.37 -11.10
C GLN A 130 -19.26 5.44 -9.58
N THR A 131 -17.99 5.46 -9.17
CA THR A 131 -17.57 5.46 -7.78
C THR A 131 -17.31 6.86 -7.30
N LYS A 132 -17.96 7.23 -6.19
CA LYS A 132 -17.71 8.49 -5.49
C LYS A 132 -16.97 8.19 -4.20
N TYR A 133 -15.75 8.74 -4.05
CA TYR A 133 -14.89 8.53 -2.90
C TYR A 133 -14.16 9.82 -2.51
N ARG A 134 -13.50 9.81 -1.37
CA ARG A 134 -12.68 10.93 -0.92
C ARG A 134 -11.21 10.58 -0.90
N LEU A 135 -10.37 11.57 -1.12
CA LEU A 135 -8.91 11.49 -0.94
C LEU A 135 -8.46 12.58 0.01
N PHE A 136 -7.52 12.24 0.86
CA PHE A 136 -6.84 13.19 1.72
C PHE A 136 -5.58 13.72 1.02
N LYS A 137 -5.28 14.98 1.21
CA LYS A 137 -4.11 15.65 0.61
C LYS A 137 -2.80 14.99 1.03
N ASN A 138 -2.70 14.58 2.30
CA ASN A 138 -1.53 13.94 2.85
C ASN A 138 -1.88 12.52 3.29
N VAL A 139 -1.19 11.55 2.71
CA VAL A 139 -1.31 10.14 3.06
C VAL A 139 0.08 9.63 3.37
N ALA A 140 0.35 9.33 4.64
CA ALA A 140 1.66 8.93 5.12
C ALA A 140 1.61 7.52 5.71
N ILE A 141 2.48 6.63 5.21
CA ILE A 141 2.71 5.30 5.80
C ILE A 141 3.91 5.37 6.75
N ASN A 142 3.75 4.82 7.95
CA ASN A 142 4.78 4.90 8.97
C ASN A 142 5.98 4.01 8.65
N ALA A 143 7.10 4.63 8.29
CA ALA A 143 8.36 3.93 7.98
C ALA A 143 8.92 3.12 9.17
N LYS A 144 8.51 3.44 10.39
CA LYS A 144 8.92 2.75 11.63
C LYS A 144 7.77 2.03 12.33
N GLY A 145 6.60 2.02 11.72
CA GLY A 145 5.39 1.39 12.24
C GLY A 145 5.24 -0.10 11.90
N PRO A 146 4.08 -0.68 12.26
CA PRO A 146 3.78 -2.10 12.12
C PRO A 146 3.81 -2.60 10.67
N PHE A 147 3.66 -1.72 9.69
CA PHE A 147 3.74 -2.08 8.28
C PHE A 147 5.12 -2.62 7.88
N TYR A 148 6.20 -2.04 8.44
CA TYR A 148 7.58 -2.37 8.06
C TYR A 148 8.37 -3.08 9.15
N ARG A 149 8.00 -2.96 10.42
CA ARG A 149 8.82 -3.39 11.56
C ARG A 149 8.05 -4.19 12.58
N LYS A 150 8.76 -5.11 13.25
CA LYS A 150 8.26 -5.86 14.43
C LYS A 150 8.60 -5.17 15.73
N ARG A 151 9.64 -4.34 15.76
CA ARG A 151 10.14 -3.65 16.95
C ARG A 151 10.28 -2.16 16.72
N SER A 152 10.00 -1.38 17.74
CA SER A 152 10.28 0.06 17.77
C SER A 152 11.78 0.30 17.67
N SER A 153 12.18 1.33 16.88
CA SER A 153 13.59 1.68 16.75
C SER A 153 14.15 2.48 17.94
N SER A 154 13.28 3.01 18.79
CA SER A 154 13.67 3.85 19.93
C SER A 154 13.75 3.08 21.26
N THR A 155 12.96 2.04 21.41
CA THR A 155 12.82 1.31 22.68
C THR A 155 13.11 -0.19 22.57
N GLU A 156 13.36 -0.69 21.35
CA GLU A 156 13.44 -2.12 21.01
C GLU A 156 12.18 -2.94 21.43
N MET A 157 11.15 -2.27 21.94
CA MET A 157 9.90 -2.91 22.32
C MET A 157 9.18 -3.44 21.08
N THR A 158 8.51 -4.57 21.27
CA THR A 158 7.65 -5.12 20.22
C THR A 158 6.51 -4.16 19.92
N ILE A 159 6.30 -3.86 18.64
CA ILE A 159 5.16 -3.08 18.21
C ILE A 159 3.90 -3.90 18.43
N PRO A 160 2.84 -3.33 19.03
CA PRO A 160 1.58 -4.03 19.27
C PRO A 160 0.96 -4.58 17.97
N ARG A 161 0.21 -5.65 18.11
CA ARG A 161 -0.67 -6.14 17.02
C ARG A 161 -1.72 -5.11 16.68
N LEU A 162 -2.17 -5.12 15.43
CA LEU A 162 -3.39 -4.44 15.02
C LEU A 162 -4.45 -5.52 14.74
N GLY A 163 -5.52 -5.52 15.51
CA GLY A 163 -6.44 -6.64 15.52
C GLY A 163 -5.70 -7.94 15.89
N SER A 164 -5.91 -9.01 15.14
CA SER A 164 -5.22 -10.29 15.33
C SER A 164 -3.89 -10.41 14.57
N TYR A 165 -3.44 -9.36 13.86
CA TYR A 165 -2.31 -9.46 12.95
C TYR A 165 -0.99 -8.99 13.55
N GLU A 166 0.05 -9.79 13.33
CA GLU A 166 1.43 -9.50 13.77
C GLU A 166 2.07 -8.42 12.92
N PRO A 167 2.84 -7.48 13.53
CA PRO A 167 3.56 -6.46 12.78
C PRO A 167 4.56 -7.06 11.77
N ASN A 168 4.78 -6.33 10.68
CA ASN A 168 5.69 -6.67 9.58
C ASN A 168 5.35 -8.01 8.88
N THR A 169 4.07 -8.31 8.73
CA THR A 169 3.58 -9.47 7.96
C THR A 169 2.77 -9.00 6.75
N LYS A 170 2.56 -9.89 5.77
CA LYS A 170 1.65 -9.60 4.65
C LYS A 170 0.23 -9.29 5.14
N ALA A 171 -0.23 -10.04 6.15
CA ALA A 171 -1.56 -9.87 6.73
C ALA A 171 -1.78 -8.46 7.28
N ILE A 172 -0.85 -7.95 8.13
CA ILE A 172 -1.01 -6.61 8.70
C ILE A 172 -0.94 -5.51 7.65
N ARG A 173 -0.13 -5.70 6.59
CA ARG A 173 -0.02 -4.73 5.50
C ARG A 173 -1.33 -4.61 4.73
N ALA A 174 -1.91 -5.73 4.32
CA ALA A 174 -3.21 -5.74 3.68
C ALA A 174 -4.31 -5.21 4.61
N PHE A 175 -4.28 -5.58 5.89
CA PHE A 175 -5.22 -5.08 6.88
C PHE A 175 -5.17 -3.55 7.01
N ILE A 176 -3.97 -2.95 7.12
CA ILE A 176 -3.81 -1.48 7.18
C ILE A 176 -4.39 -0.83 5.91
N LEU A 177 -4.06 -1.33 4.72
CA LEU A 177 -4.56 -0.75 3.47
C LEU A 177 -6.08 -0.86 3.36
N LEU A 178 -6.68 -1.98 3.77
CA LEU A 178 -8.14 -2.16 3.79
C LEU A 178 -8.83 -1.28 4.81
N HIS A 179 -8.23 -1.07 5.99
CA HIS A 179 -8.74 -0.15 6.99
C HIS A 179 -8.81 1.27 6.45
N GLU A 180 -7.71 1.77 5.91
CA GLU A 180 -7.64 3.13 5.34
C GLU A 180 -8.57 3.29 4.13
N LEU A 181 -8.71 2.24 3.30
CA LEU A 181 -9.64 2.23 2.18
C LEU A 181 -11.10 2.43 2.65
N GLY A 182 -11.47 1.84 3.79
CA GLY A 182 -12.79 1.98 4.39
C GLY A 182 -13.15 3.42 4.76
N HIS A 183 -12.15 4.23 5.12
CA HIS A 183 -12.36 5.66 5.37
C HIS A 183 -12.61 6.46 4.09
N LEU A 184 -12.20 5.96 2.93
CA LEU A 184 -12.34 6.68 1.66
C LEU A 184 -13.65 6.41 0.93
N MET A 185 -14.32 5.31 1.24
CA MET A 185 -15.48 4.82 0.50
C MET A 185 -16.77 4.92 1.28
N LYS A 186 -17.87 5.06 0.55
CA LYS A 186 -19.23 5.02 1.10
C LYS A 186 -19.89 3.68 0.81
N GLY A 187 -20.71 3.25 1.76
CA GLY A 187 -21.64 2.15 1.55
C GLY A 187 -22.87 2.57 0.75
N ASP A 188 -23.72 1.60 0.46
CA ASP A 188 -24.96 1.82 -0.29
C ASP A 188 -25.96 2.71 0.49
N ASP A 189 -25.82 2.78 1.81
CA ASP A 189 -26.58 3.69 2.70
C ASP A 189 -26.11 5.15 2.63
N GLY A 190 -25.06 5.45 1.84
CA GLY A 190 -24.47 6.77 1.69
C GLY A 190 -23.55 7.20 2.83
N ASN A 191 -23.40 6.39 3.88
CA ASN A 191 -22.46 6.62 4.97
C ASN A 191 -21.06 6.15 4.61
N TRP A 192 -20.01 6.71 5.27
CA TRP A 192 -18.66 6.19 5.14
C TRP A 192 -18.61 4.77 5.69
N LEU A 193 -17.93 3.85 4.97
CA LEU A 193 -17.78 2.46 5.41
C LEU A 193 -17.12 2.37 6.78
N LEU A 194 -16.12 3.22 7.00
CA LEU A 194 -15.54 3.45 8.31
C LEU A 194 -15.62 4.95 8.65
N PRO A 195 -16.18 5.35 9.80
CA PRO A 195 -16.13 6.72 10.27
C PRO A 195 -14.70 7.14 10.63
N ASP A 196 -14.42 8.45 10.59
CA ASP A 196 -13.11 9.00 10.94
C ASP A 196 -12.77 8.73 12.41
N ASP A 197 -11.65 8.08 12.67
CA ASP A 197 -11.24 7.59 13.99
C ASP A 197 -9.95 8.22 14.53
N GLY A 198 -9.36 9.16 13.80
CA GLY A 198 -8.05 9.77 14.13
C GLY A 198 -7.92 10.43 15.52
N LYS A 199 -9.01 10.53 16.28
CA LYS A 199 -9.04 11.08 17.65
C LYS A 199 -9.59 10.10 18.71
N SER A 200 -9.95 8.88 18.31
CA SER A 200 -10.60 7.90 19.19
C SER A 200 -10.04 6.50 18.99
N GLU A 201 -9.25 6.03 19.95
CA GLU A 201 -8.76 4.65 19.94
C GLU A 201 -9.90 3.61 19.99
N ALA A 202 -11.01 3.92 20.67
CA ALA A 202 -12.16 3.02 20.73
C ALA A 202 -12.76 2.86 19.33
N LEU A 203 -12.99 3.98 18.62
CA LEU A 203 -13.52 3.95 17.27
C LEU A 203 -12.56 3.27 16.29
N SER A 204 -11.26 3.48 16.43
CA SER A 204 -10.25 2.80 15.61
C SER A 204 -10.25 1.28 15.83
N ARG A 205 -10.46 0.84 17.07
CA ARG A 205 -10.65 -0.60 17.37
C ARG A 205 -11.93 -1.16 16.74
N ASP A 206 -13.04 -0.43 16.82
CA ASP A 206 -14.31 -0.85 16.21
C ASP A 206 -14.21 -0.93 14.68
N ASN A 207 -13.61 0.07 14.05
CA ASN A 207 -13.30 0.08 12.62
C ASN A 207 -12.42 -1.11 12.23
N SER A 208 -11.37 -1.35 13.01
CA SER A 208 -10.45 -2.49 12.82
C SER A 208 -11.18 -3.83 12.94
N ALA A 209 -12.02 -3.99 13.96
CA ALA A 209 -12.83 -5.19 14.13
C ALA A 209 -13.80 -5.42 12.97
N LYS A 210 -14.38 -4.34 12.42
CA LYS A 210 -15.25 -4.41 11.24
C LYS A 210 -14.51 -4.95 10.02
N ILE A 211 -13.31 -4.45 9.73
CA ILE A 211 -12.46 -4.95 8.64
C ILE A 211 -12.05 -6.40 8.89
N GLU A 212 -11.64 -6.74 10.12
CA GLU A 212 -11.25 -8.11 10.45
C GLU A 212 -12.41 -9.10 10.29
N ASN A 213 -13.62 -8.72 10.69
CA ASN A 213 -14.81 -9.56 10.53
C ASN A 213 -15.17 -9.83 9.07
N VAL A 214 -15.00 -8.86 8.20
CA VAL A 214 -15.41 -8.97 6.79
C VAL A 214 -14.29 -9.51 5.90
N CYS A 215 -13.04 -9.09 6.13
CA CYS A 215 -11.89 -9.40 5.28
C CYS A 215 -10.93 -10.44 5.89
N GLY A 216 -11.17 -10.87 7.12
CA GLY A 216 -10.22 -11.66 7.90
C GLY A 216 -9.80 -12.97 7.25
N ASP A 217 -10.70 -13.68 6.60
CA ASP A 217 -10.38 -14.93 5.92
C ASP A 217 -9.44 -14.71 4.74
N GLN A 218 -9.70 -13.69 3.90
CA GLN A 218 -8.85 -13.33 2.77
C GLN A 218 -7.47 -12.88 3.23
N ILE A 219 -7.40 -12.08 4.30
CA ILE A 219 -6.14 -11.62 4.87
C ILE A 219 -5.32 -12.79 5.45
N LYS A 220 -5.95 -13.72 6.18
CA LYS A 220 -5.28 -14.91 6.73
C LYS A 220 -4.72 -15.82 5.63
N ASN A 221 -5.40 -15.91 4.49
CA ASN A 221 -4.95 -16.71 3.37
C ASN A 221 -3.65 -16.18 2.72
N LEU A 222 -3.34 -14.88 2.83
CA LEU A 222 -2.05 -14.32 2.41
C LEU A 222 -0.86 -14.93 3.15
N SER A 223 -1.06 -15.32 4.42
CA SER A 223 0.00 -15.93 5.24
C SER A 223 0.22 -17.41 4.93
N ARG A 224 -0.74 -18.08 4.29
CA ARG A 224 -0.67 -19.50 3.91
C ARG A 224 -0.07 -19.74 2.52
N SER A 225 0.07 -18.67 1.73
CA SER A 225 0.55 -18.70 0.35
C SER A 225 2.07 -18.51 0.22
N ASN A 226 2.83 -18.92 1.23
CA ASN A 226 4.31 -18.87 1.21
C ASN A 226 4.90 -20.19 0.73
#